data_b61b1e749c5a28a12e26dd72fa8a53f9
#
_entry.id   b61b1e749c5a28a12e26dd72fa8a53f9
#
_cell.length_a   1.000
_cell.length_b   1.000
_cell.length_c   1.000
_cell.angle_alpha   90.00
_cell.angle_beta   90.00
_cell.angle_gamma   90.00
#
_symmetry.space_group_name_H-M   'P 1'
#
loop_
_entity.id
_entity.type
_entity.pdbx_description
1 polymer ?
#
loop_
_entity_poly.entity_id
_entity_poly.type
_entity_poly.pdbx_seq_one_letter_code
_entity_poly.pdbx_strand_id
1 'polypeptide(L)'
;MNKRTHHHRHRQAGVMLLEALVAILIFSLGVLSIIQLQAVSIKQASSAEYRSTAALLANDLISRMWASDKTATTLKTTFASPSGTGYTQWLSSVQNSGLPNVTAKLQFANGVTANVSQATITITWKAPGDTDSHNYTAVAQFR
;
A
#
# COMPACT_ATOMS: atom_id res chain seq x y z
N MET A 1 -21.01 7.01 82.02
CA MET A 1 -19.67 7.20 81.44
C MET A 1 -19.73 6.63 79.98
N ASN A 2 -19.79 7.53 79.01
CA ASN A 2 -19.99 7.11 77.60
C ASN A 2 -18.63 7.22 76.89
N LYS A 3 -17.99 6.07 76.54
CA LYS A 3 -16.74 6.00 75.81
C LYS A 3 -17.05 6.18 74.31
N ARG A 4 -16.67 7.34 73.77
CA ARG A 4 -16.70 7.61 72.32
C ARG A 4 -15.50 6.92 71.67
N THR A 5 -15.72 5.92 70.85
CA THR A 5 -14.73 5.26 70.02
C THR A 5 -14.40 6.15 68.81
N HIS A 6 -13.18 6.71 68.79
CA HIS A 6 -12.66 7.40 67.60
C HIS A 6 -12.32 6.39 66.51
N HIS A 7 -13.10 6.39 65.43
CA HIS A 7 -12.76 5.62 64.24
C HIS A 7 -11.61 6.31 63.48
N HIS A 8 -10.50 5.62 63.33
CA HIS A 8 -9.37 6.04 62.49
C HIS A 8 -9.76 5.97 61.02
N ARG A 9 -10.25 7.10 60.44
CA ARG A 9 -10.61 7.25 59.02
C ARG A 9 -9.42 7.52 58.09
N HIS A 10 -8.17 7.61 58.58
CA HIS A 10 -7.04 8.09 57.77
C HIS A 10 -6.31 7.05 56.92
N ARG A 11 -6.54 5.74 57.10
CA ARG A 11 -5.86 4.71 56.32
C ARG A 11 -6.47 4.36 54.97
N GLN A 12 -7.73 4.71 54.75
CA GLN A 12 -8.44 4.38 53.48
C GLN A 12 -8.16 5.37 52.35
N ALA A 13 -7.84 6.64 52.65
CA ALA A 13 -7.58 7.67 51.63
C ALA A 13 -6.32 7.36 50.76
N GLY A 14 -5.25 6.78 51.34
CA GLY A 14 -4.03 6.43 50.62
C GLY A 14 -4.20 5.26 49.66
N VAL A 15 -5.01 4.28 50.04
CA VAL A 15 -5.30 3.10 49.20
C VAL A 15 -6.16 3.50 48.00
N MET A 16 -7.15 4.35 48.21
CA MET A 16 -8.01 4.86 47.10
C MET A 16 -7.22 5.68 46.08
N LEU A 17 -6.24 6.46 46.52
CA LEU A 17 -5.35 7.21 45.61
C LEU A 17 -4.49 6.28 44.76
N LEU A 18 -3.95 5.23 45.38
CA LEU A 18 -3.13 4.22 44.68
C LEU A 18 -3.97 3.41 43.70
N GLU A 19 -5.19 3.04 44.06
CA GLU A 19 -6.14 2.37 43.18
C GLU A 19 -6.51 3.24 41.97
N ALA A 20 -6.79 4.53 42.21
CA ALA A 20 -7.06 5.48 41.13
C ALA A 20 -5.85 5.62 40.17
N LEU A 21 -4.64 5.70 40.71
CA LEU A 21 -3.43 5.79 39.89
C LEU A 21 -3.22 4.53 39.04
N VAL A 22 -3.39 3.34 39.63
CA VAL A 22 -3.30 2.06 38.88
C VAL A 22 -4.38 1.96 37.83
N ALA A 23 -5.61 2.36 38.13
CA ALA A 23 -6.70 2.36 37.17
C ALA A 23 -6.42 3.27 35.97
N ILE A 24 -5.92 4.50 36.20
CA ILE A 24 -5.54 5.43 35.15
C ILE A 24 -4.37 4.88 34.31
N LEU A 25 -3.40 4.23 34.95
CA LEU A 25 -2.27 3.60 34.26
C LEU A 25 -2.75 2.51 33.30
N ILE A 26 -3.59 1.57 33.78
CA ILE A 26 -4.13 0.48 32.96
C ILE A 26 -4.98 1.04 31.83
N PHE A 27 -5.83 2.03 32.11
CA PHE A 27 -6.66 2.71 31.11
C PHE A 27 -5.80 3.37 30.04
N SER A 28 -4.73 4.07 30.41
CA SER A 28 -3.83 4.74 29.49
C SER A 28 -3.11 3.74 28.56
N LEU A 29 -2.67 2.60 29.09
CA LEU A 29 -2.08 1.52 28.30
C LEU A 29 -3.10 0.92 27.31
N GLY A 30 -4.34 0.76 27.74
CA GLY A 30 -5.43 0.28 26.88
C GLY A 30 -5.70 1.24 25.71
N VAL A 31 -5.81 2.53 25.98
CA VAL A 31 -6.01 3.56 24.95
C VAL A 31 -4.83 3.60 23.98
N LEU A 32 -3.59 3.56 24.48
CA LEU A 32 -2.39 3.55 23.64
C LEU A 32 -2.39 2.35 22.68
N SER A 33 -2.77 1.17 23.16
CA SER A 33 -2.87 -0.04 22.33
C SER A 33 -3.89 0.10 21.20
N ILE A 34 -5.04 0.74 21.45
CA ILE A 34 -6.07 1.01 20.43
C ILE A 34 -5.52 1.95 19.35
N ILE A 35 -4.80 3.02 19.74
CA ILE A 35 -4.21 3.96 18.80
C ILE A 35 -3.18 3.27 17.90
N GLN A 36 -2.36 2.39 18.44
CA GLN A 36 -1.39 1.61 17.66
C GLN A 36 -2.08 0.69 16.65
N LEU A 37 -3.17 0.01 17.05
CA LEU A 37 -3.96 -0.81 16.14
C LEU A 37 -4.56 0.01 15.00
N GLN A 38 -5.07 1.20 15.27
CA GLN A 38 -5.61 2.10 14.24
C GLN A 38 -4.53 2.51 13.23
N ALA A 39 -3.33 2.86 13.70
CA ALA A 39 -2.22 3.24 12.84
C ALA A 39 -1.81 2.09 11.89
N VAL A 40 -1.74 0.87 12.40
CA VAL A 40 -1.45 -0.34 11.59
C VAL A 40 -2.56 -0.60 10.57
N SER A 41 -3.83 -0.46 10.97
CA SER A 41 -4.99 -0.66 10.08
C SER A 41 -4.98 0.34 8.91
N ILE A 42 -4.71 1.62 9.18
CA ILE A 42 -4.60 2.64 8.12
C ILE A 42 -3.46 2.30 7.17
N LYS A 43 -2.30 1.90 7.67
CA LYS A 43 -1.17 1.50 6.83
C LYS A 43 -1.49 0.31 5.93
N GLN A 44 -2.19 -0.68 6.44
CA GLN A 44 -2.62 -1.85 5.66
C GLN A 44 -3.65 -1.47 4.58
N ALA A 45 -4.62 -0.61 4.92
CA ALA A 45 -5.61 -0.11 3.96
C ALA A 45 -4.93 0.65 2.80
N SER A 46 -4.00 1.56 3.10
CA SER A 46 -3.25 2.30 2.09
C SER A 46 -2.39 1.38 1.21
N SER A 47 -1.76 0.35 1.80
CA SER A 47 -0.99 -0.64 1.04
C SER A 47 -1.87 -1.44 0.07
N ALA A 48 -3.09 -1.81 0.48
CA ALA A 48 -4.04 -2.50 -0.37
C ALA A 48 -4.53 -1.59 -1.52
N GLU A 49 -4.77 -0.30 -1.25
CA GLU A 49 -5.14 0.70 -2.24
C GLU A 49 -4.04 0.86 -3.31
N TYR A 50 -2.79 1.02 -2.90
CA TYR A 50 -1.67 1.15 -3.85
C TYR A 50 -1.53 -0.07 -4.75
N ARG A 51 -1.69 -1.29 -4.19
CA ARG A 51 -1.65 -2.52 -4.99
C ARG A 51 -2.81 -2.61 -5.98
N SER A 52 -4.00 -2.22 -5.56
CA SER A 52 -5.19 -2.18 -6.44
C SER A 52 -4.99 -1.18 -7.57
N THR A 53 -4.49 0.02 -7.27
CA THR A 53 -4.18 1.06 -8.26
C THR A 53 -3.12 0.58 -9.26
N ALA A 54 -2.03 -0.05 -8.79
CA ALA A 54 -1.01 -0.62 -9.66
C ALA A 54 -1.57 -1.72 -10.58
N ALA A 55 -2.45 -2.57 -10.07
CA ALA A 55 -3.11 -3.60 -10.87
C ALA A 55 -4.01 -3.00 -11.96
N LEU A 56 -4.77 -1.95 -11.62
CA LEU A 56 -5.62 -1.23 -12.60
C LEU A 56 -4.77 -0.59 -13.70
N LEU A 57 -3.67 0.05 -13.36
CA LEU A 57 -2.75 0.66 -14.33
C LEU A 57 -2.09 -0.36 -15.24
N ALA A 58 -1.70 -1.52 -14.70
CA ALA A 58 -1.15 -2.60 -15.52
C ALA A 58 -2.20 -3.15 -16.49
N ASN A 59 -3.44 -3.34 -16.03
CA ASN A 59 -4.55 -3.78 -16.86
C ASN A 59 -4.94 -2.74 -17.93
N ASP A 60 -4.86 -1.44 -17.63
CA ASP A 60 -5.06 -0.37 -18.60
C ASP A 60 -4.04 -0.46 -19.75
N LEU A 61 -2.76 -0.65 -19.44
CA LEU A 61 -1.73 -0.84 -20.47
C LEU A 61 -1.99 -2.09 -21.32
N ILE A 62 -2.31 -3.22 -20.68
CA ILE A 62 -2.65 -4.46 -21.38
C ILE A 62 -3.84 -4.24 -22.33
N SER A 63 -4.87 -3.55 -21.87
CA SER A 63 -6.07 -3.25 -22.67
C SER A 63 -5.74 -2.35 -23.88
N ARG A 64 -4.90 -1.34 -23.70
CA ARG A 64 -4.41 -0.48 -24.80
C ARG A 64 -3.62 -1.28 -25.83
N MET A 65 -2.78 -2.23 -25.38
CA MET A 65 -2.02 -3.11 -26.26
C MET A 65 -2.94 -4.07 -27.01
N TRP A 66 -4.00 -4.61 -26.38
CA TRP A 66 -5.02 -5.42 -27.05
C TRP A 66 -5.87 -4.66 -28.06
N ALA A 67 -6.10 -3.37 -27.82
CA ALA A 67 -6.85 -2.49 -28.74
C ALA A 67 -6.00 -1.99 -29.93
N SER A 68 -4.68 -2.14 -29.88
CA SER A 68 -3.75 -1.74 -30.94
C SER A 68 -3.48 -2.89 -31.91
N ASP A 69 -2.72 -2.59 -32.98
CA ASP A 69 -2.21 -3.63 -33.87
C ASP A 69 -1.29 -4.57 -33.09
N LYS A 70 -1.67 -5.88 -33.06
CA LYS A 70 -1.01 -6.91 -32.26
C LYS A 70 0.22 -7.52 -32.94
N THR A 71 0.63 -7.02 -34.10
CA THR A 71 1.89 -7.50 -34.70
C THR A 71 3.05 -7.19 -33.75
N ALA A 72 3.92 -8.17 -33.57
CA ALA A 72 5.03 -8.05 -32.60
C ALA A 72 5.91 -6.81 -32.83
N THR A 73 6.09 -6.43 -34.08
CA THR A 73 6.89 -5.25 -34.45
C THR A 73 6.18 -3.96 -34.05
N THR A 74 4.89 -3.83 -34.34
CA THR A 74 4.10 -2.62 -34.02
C THR A 74 3.94 -2.46 -32.52
N LEU A 75 3.64 -3.54 -31.78
CA LEU A 75 3.60 -3.51 -30.32
C LEU A 75 4.92 -3.06 -29.71
N LYS A 76 6.04 -3.63 -30.17
CA LYS A 76 7.35 -3.26 -29.65
C LYS A 76 7.75 -1.81 -29.95
N THR A 77 7.38 -1.27 -31.13
CA THR A 77 7.68 0.14 -31.46
C THR A 77 6.76 1.10 -30.74
N THR A 78 5.45 0.83 -30.72
CA THR A 78 4.45 1.72 -30.14
C THR A 78 4.57 1.79 -28.60
N PHE A 79 4.88 0.64 -27.97
CA PHE A 79 4.97 0.54 -26.52
C PHE A 79 6.40 0.33 -26.00
N ALA A 80 7.42 0.62 -26.80
CA ALA A 80 8.81 0.54 -26.35
C ALA A 80 9.06 1.44 -25.14
N SER A 81 9.56 0.87 -24.05
CA SER A 81 10.07 1.65 -22.92
C SER A 81 11.51 2.12 -23.23
N PRO A 82 11.86 3.40 -23.04
CA PRO A 82 11.05 4.48 -22.46
C PRO A 82 10.32 5.39 -23.46
N SER A 83 10.48 5.21 -24.78
CA SER A 83 10.19 6.23 -25.79
C SER A 83 8.98 5.97 -26.71
N GLY A 84 8.36 4.79 -26.63
CA GLY A 84 7.17 4.48 -27.43
C GLY A 84 6.00 5.41 -27.08
N THR A 85 5.25 5.87 -28.10
CA THR A 85 4.14 6.82 -27.92
C THR A 85 3.05 6.26 -27.00
N GLY A 86 2.66 5.00 -27.16
CA GLY A 86 1.69 4.33 -26.30
C GLY A 86 2.19 4.15 -24.86
N TYR A 87 3.49 3.85 -24.71
CA TYR A 87 4.11 3.76 -23.39
C TYR A 87 4.16 5.11 -22.69
N THR A 88 4.58 6.18 -23.36
CA THR A 88 4.71 7.52 -22.76
C THR A 88 3.36 8.10 -22.35
N GLN A 89 2.30 7.89 -23.16
CA GLN A 89 0.95 8.27 -22.79
C GLN A 89 0.45 7.53 -21.55
N TRP A 90 0.69 6.23 -21.48
CA TRP A 90 0.36 5.44 -20.30
C TRP A 90 1.19 5.84 -19.10
N LEU A 91 2.50 6.09 -19.26
CA LEU A 91 3.40 6.49 -18.18
C LEU A 91 2.93 7.79 -17.50
N SER A 92 2.38 8.74 -18.27
CA SER A 92 1.80 9.95 -17.68
C SER A 92 0.58 9.64 -16.80
N SER A 93 -0.24 8.65 -17.16
CA SER A 93 -1.34 8.18 -16.31
C SER A 93 -0.80 7.52 -15.02
N VAL A 94 0.30 6.75 -15.11
CA VAL A 94 0.96 6.16 -13.94
C VAL A 94 1.49 7.24 -13.00
N GLN A 95 2.15 8.25 -13.54
CA GLN A 95 2.72 9.36 -12.74
C GLN A 95 1.65 10.20 -12.04
N ASN A 96 0.46 10.31 -12.63
CA ASN A 96 -0.68 11.04 -12.09
C ASN A 96 -1.63 10.15 -11.24
N SER A 97 -1.28 8.90 -10.99
CA SER A 97 -2.16 7.92 -10.32
C SER A 97 -2.29 8.09 -8.80
N GLY A 98 -1.46 8.94 -8.18
CA GLY A 98 -1.38 9.06 -6.72
C GLY A 98 -0.48 8.02 -6.05
N LEU A 99 0.15 7.11 -6.81
CA LEU A 99 1.16 6.20 -6.25
C LEU A 99 2.43 6.98 -5.86
N PRO A 100 2.91 6.87 -4.62
CA PRO A 100 4.06 7.65 -4.16
C PRO A 100 5.36 7.12 -4.77
N ASN A 101 6.21 8.02 -5.29
CA ASN A 101 7.50 7.70 -5.91
C ASN A 101 7.42 6.59 -6.97
N VAL A 102 6.37 6.65 -7.81
CA VAL A 102 6.07 5.60 -8.77
C VAL A 102 7.06 5.60 -9.93
N THR A 103 7.47 4.41 -10.33
CA THR A 103 8.19 4.13 -11.56
C THR A 103 7.55 2.94 -12.28
N ALA A 104 7.63 2.90 -13.61
CA ALA A 104 7.09 1.80 -14.37
C ALA A 104 8.08 1.36 -15.45
N LYS A 105 8.07 0.06 -15.75
CA LYS A 105 8.87 -0.56 -16.81
C LYS A 105 8.00 -1.51 -17.61
N LEU A 106 8.23 -1.53 -18.92
CA LEU A 106 7.65 -2.49 -19.83
C LEU A 106 8.78 -3.21 -20.56
N GLN A 107 8.74 -4.53 -20.53
CA GLN A 107 9.72 -5.38 -21.23
C GLN A 107 9.00 -6.37 -22.13
N PHE A 108 9.46 -6.50 -23.36
CA PHE A 108 9.00 -7.52 -24.29
C PHE A 108 9.99 -8.67 -24.32
N ALA A 109 9.51 -9.87 -24.06
CA ALA A 109 10.26 -11.09 -24.33
C ALA A 109 9.85 -11.65 -25.70
N ASN A 110 10.79 -12.32 -26.38
CA ASN A 110 10.45 -13.10 -27.56
C ASN A 110 9.74 -14.37 -27.08
N GLY A 111 8.50 -14.56 -27.51
CA GLY A 111 7.79 -15.81 -27.28
C GLY A 111 8.47 -16.97 -27.98
N VAL A 112 8.12 -18.19 -27.60
CA VAL A 112 8.68 -19.44 -28.16
C VAL A 112 8.41 -19.59 -29.66
N THR A 113 7.48 -18.82 -30.21
CA THR A 113 7.15 -18.74 -31.64
C THR A 113 7.20 -17.28 -32.10
N ALA A 114 7.63 -17.09 -33.38
CA ALA A 114 7.84 -15.75 -33.97
C ALA A 114 6.61 -14.81 -33.92
N ASN A 115 5.41 -15.34 -33.70
CA ASN A 115 4.14 -14.63 -33.73
C ASN A 115 3.54 -14.37 -32.33
N VAL A 116 4.24 -14.68 -31.25
CA VAL A 116 3.77 -14.45 -29.88
C VAL A 116 4.69 -13.45 -29.20
N SER A 117 4.10 -12.32 -28.79
CA SER A 117 4.79 -11.34 -27.97
C SER A 117 4.35 -11.47 -26.51
N GLN A 118 5.32 -11.61 -25.61
CA GLN A 118 5.08 -11.57 -24.18
C GLN A 118 5.55 -10.21 -23.66
N ALA A 119 4.67 -9.50 -22.97
CA ALA A 119 4.97 -8.24 -22.31
C ALA A 119 4.94 -8.43 -20.79
N THR A 120 5.99 -7.99 -20.13
CA THR A 120 6.08 -7.92 -18.66
C THR A 120 6.05 -6.46 -18.24
N ILE A 121 5.03 -6.11 -17.46
CA ILE A 121 4.78 -4.77 -16.93
C ILE A 121 5.15 -4.81 -15.46
N THR A 122 6.04 -3.92 -15.02
CA THR A 122 6.41 -3.79 -13.61
C THR A 122 6.17 -2.35 -13.17
N ILE A 123 5.32 -2.16 -12.17
CA ILE A 123 5.06 -0.88 -11.53
C ILE A 123 5.63 -0.95 -10.13
N THR A 124 6.50 0.00 -9.79
CA THR A 124 7.18 0.06 -8.49
C THR A 124 6.81 1.37 -7.81
N TRP A 125 6.50 1.32 -6.52
CA TRP A 125 6.21 2.50 -5.71
C TRP A 125 6.84 2.36 -4.33
N LYS A 126 6.98 3.48 -3.62
CA LYS A 126 7.48 3.49 -2.25
C LYS A 126 6.56 4.33 -1.38
N ALA A 127 5.84 3.67 -0.47
CA ALA A 127 4.92 4.36 0.44
C ALA A 127 5.68 5.24 1.45
N PRO A 128 5.08 6.34 1.91
CA PRO A 128 5.68 7.18 2.93
C PRO A 128 5.96 6.37 4.22
N GLY A 129 7.19 6.48 4.71
CA GLY A 129 7.62 5.76 5.93
C GLY A 129 8.05 4.31 5.72
N ASP A 130 8.00 3.78 4.49
CA ASP A 130 8.55 2.46 4.18
C ASP A 130 10.04 2.54 3.85
N THR A 131 10.81 1.55 4.30
CA THR A 131 12.24 1.41 3.96
C THR A 131 12.41 0.87 2.54
N ASP A 132 11.54 -0.05 2.13
CA ASP A 132 11.60 -0.78 0.88
C ASP A 132 10.56 -0.32 -0.13
N SER A 133 10.86 -0.53 -1.41
CA SER A 133 9.91 -0.32 -2.49
C SER A 133 9.04 -1.55 -2.69
N HIS A 134 7.77 -1.32 -2.98
CA HIS A 134 6.81 -2.35 -3.38
C HIS A 134 6.72 -2.41 -4.90
N ASN A 135 6.35 -3.56 -5.43
CA ASN A 135 6.11 -3.71 -6.86
C ASN A 135 4.87 -4.55 -7.15
N TYR A 136 4.32 -4.32 -8.33
CA TYR A 136 3.31 -5.16 -8.96
C TYR A 136 3.79 -5.53 -10.36
N THR A 137 3.75 -6.82 -10.68
CA THR A 137 4.17 -7.32 -11.99
C THR A 137 3.01 -8.06 -12.65
N ALA A 138 2.71 -7.67 -13.88
CA ALA A 138 1.74 -8.34 -14.74
C ALA A 138 2.43 -8.85 -16.01
N VAL A 139 2.01 -10.01 -16.49
CA VAL A 139 2.51 -10.61 -17.73
C VAL A 139 1.34 -10.86 -18.66
N ALA A 140 1.43 -10.37 -19.89
CA ALA A 140 0.45 -10.58 -20.93
C ALA A 140 1.09 -11.19 -22.17
N GLN A 141 0.36 -12.04 -22.88
CA GLN A 141 0.76 -12.64 -24.15
C GLN A 141 -0.19 -12.19 -25.24
N PHE A 142 0.35 -11.78 -26.38
CA PHE A 142 -0.38 -11.29 -27.54
C PHE A 142 -0.11 -12.24 -28.73
N ARG A 143 -1.21 -12.64 -29.39
CA ARG A 143 -1.21 -13.49 -30.60
C ARG A 143 -1.95 -12.81 -31.72
#